data_7fd73b125e591627574d6b3ae96b018a
#
_entry.id   7fd73b125e591627574d6b3ae96b018a
#
_cell.length_a   1.000
_cell.length_b   1.000
_cell.length_c   1.000
_cell.angle_alpha   90.00
_cell.angle_beta   90.00
_cell.angle_gamma   90.00
#
_symmetry.space_group_name_H-M   'P 1'
#
loop_
_entity.id
_entity.type
_entity.pdbx_description
1 polymer ?
#
loop_
_entity_poly.entity_id
_entity_poly.type
_entity_poly.pdbx_seq_one_letter_code
_entity_poly.pdbx_strand_id
1 'polypeptide(L)'
;MGSWAPSRFFRYLGYAACALLSACGQSSGPDNQQQAPDAQPSDVVVHCGRLIDGLSDGARLDQSIHIRGDRIVRIEAQGAALPLTSQTVIHDLTEFTCLPGLINTHVHFDGNPEDSVDYSVYARRTPEETLQLILANARTTLLTGFTTVRHMGAWFPDAVYRARELIESGQAPGPRIQTAGPYLTIPGGGGDLTFPEIPAEDIPAESQQGIASTPEEFAARAEAAIAAGADFLKVIASGAVFSVGTAPGAPEMTRADIEAVVAVAKRYGKKVTAHVHSDQSGQDAILAGVDSLEHASLLKERTIDLAAARGVAFSMDVYNGTYTDTIGREQGYPEVFLQRNTDTTEAQRVVFEKAYEKGVTLLYGTDAAVLPHDMGGWQFATMVERGMRPMDAIRSATSVAAEHMGLSADVGAIAPGRVADLIAVRGDPLADAEILRDVAVVMQAGIIIKTDAAD
;
A
#
# COMPACT_ATOMS: atom_id res chain seq x y z
N MET A 1 -33.57 2.48 -7.95
CA MET A 1 -34.32 1.39 -7.28
C MET A 1 -33.97 0.10 -7.99
N GLY A 2 -33.16 -0.77 -7.41
CA GLY A 2 -32.69 -2.02 -7.98
C GLY A 2 -31.88 -2.74 -6.93
N SER A 3 -32.54 -3.61 -6.18
CA SER A 3 -32.02 -4.45 -5.11
C SER A 3 -31.04 -5.49 -5.64
N TRP A 4 -29.86 -5.57 -5.05
CA TRP A 4 -28.92 -6.68 -5.26
C TRP A 4 -29.16 -7.76 -4.21
N ALA A 5 -29.43 -8.97 -4.66
CA ALA A 5 -29.52 -10.19 -3.86
C ALA A 5 -28.22 -11.00 -3.97
N PRO A 6 -27.82 -11.74 -2.90
CA PRO A 6 -26.53 -12.43 -2.87
C PRO A 6 -26.56 -13.73 -3.69
N SER A 7 -25.51 -14.02 -4.41
CA SER A 7 -25.30 -15.19 -5.23
C SER A 7 -24.96 -16.46 -4.45
N ARG A 8 -25.51 -17.54 -4.91
CA ARG A 8 -25.68 -18.88 -4.36
C ARG A 8 -24.37 -19.69 -4.26
N PHE A 9 -24.24 -20.41 -3.15
CA PHE A 9 -23.36 -21.57 -2.97
C PHE A 9 -23.58 -22.66 -4.00
N PHE A 10 -22.53 -23.17 -4.64
CA PHE A 10 -22.54 -24.43 -5.37
C PHE A 10 -22.12 -25.56 -4.43
N ARG A 11 -23.07 -26.51 -4.23
CA ARG A 11 -22.83 -27.81 -3.61
C ARG A 11 -22.31 -28.76 -4.68
N TYR A 12 -21.19 -29.42 -4.46
CA TYR A 12 -20.81 -30.63 -5.18
C TYR A 12 -21.24 -31.86 -4.38
N LEU A 13 -22.03 -32.70 -5.04
CA LEU A 13 -22.48 -34.03 -4.60
C LEU A 13 -21.35 -35.05 -4.74
N GLY A 14 -21.28 -35.92 -3.74
CA GLY A 14 -20.33 -37.00 -3.66
C GLY A 14 -20.61 -38.20 -4.61
N TYR A 15 -19.57 -38.97 -4.80
CA TYR A 15 -19.67 -40.36 -5.21
C TYR A 15 -19.08 -41.28 -4.14
N ALA A 16 -19.89 -42.19 -3.67
CA ALA A 16 -19.53 -43.28 -2.77
C ALA A 16 -19.09 -44.50 -3.59
N ALA A 17 -18.04 -45.18 -3.17
CA ALA A 17 -17.83 -46.59 -3.51
C ALA A 17 -17.11 -47.33 -2.37
N CYS A 18 -17.69 -48.47 -2.06
CA CYS A 18 -17.51 -49.47 -1.03
C CYS A 18 -16.08 -49.97 -0.73
N ALA A 19 -15.81 -50.08 0.55
CA ALA A 19 -15.47 -51.28 1.38
C ALA A 19 -14.47 -52.35 0.89
N LEU A 20 -13.47 -52.64 1.74
CA LEU A 20 -13.24 -53.99 2.31
C LEU A 20 -12.28 -53.93 3.51
N LEU A 21 -12.60 -54.71 4.51
CA LEU A 21 -12.00 -54.92 5.81
C LEU A 21 -10.58 -55.51 5.78
N SER A 22 -9.71 -55.07 6.71
CA SER A 22 -8.96 -56.02 7.53
C SER A 22 -8.33 -55.37 8.75
N ALA A 23 -8.35 -56.11 9.84
CA ALA A 23 -8.11 -55.71 11.21
C ALA A 23 -6.64 -55.70 11.65
N CYS A 24 -6.45 -55.12 12.85
CA CYS A 24 -5.38 -55.32 13.85
C CYS A 24 -4.16 -54.44 13.78
N GLY A 25 -4.00 -53.67 14.89
CA GLY A 25 -2.74 -53.10 15.28
C GLY A 25 -2.92 -51.83 16.11
N GLN A 26 -3.24 -51.92 17.43
CA GLN A 26 -3.14 -50.81 18.36
C GLN A 26 -1.68 -50.46 18.57
N SER A 27 -1.31 -49.19 18.28
CA SER A 27 -0.18 -48.51 18.89
C SER A 27 -0.60 -47.09 19.19
N SER A 28 -0.75 -46.78 20.46
CA SER A 28 -0.97 -45.46 21.02
C SER A 28 0.26 -44.61 20.82
N GLY A 29 0.21 -43.73 19.78
CA GLY A 29 1.11 -42.59 19.61
C GLY A 29 0.49 -41.35 20.27
N PRO A 30 1.28 -40.39 20.76
CA PRO A 30 0.76 -39.22 21.44
C PRO A 30 -0.11 -38.38 20.51
N ASP A 31 -1.31 -38.04 20.98
CA ASP A 31 -2.23 -37.07 20.38
C ASP A 31 -1.50 -35.76 20.12
N ASN A 32 -1.15 -35.54 18.88
CA ASN A 32 -0.75 -34.23 18.40
C ASN A 32 -2.04 -33.44 18.12
N GLN A 33 -2.65 -32.92 19.20
CA GLN A 33 -3.71 -31.92 19.07
C GLN A 33 -3.09 -30.70 18.43
N GLN A 34 -3.19 -30.56 17.12
CA GLN A 34 -3.09 -29.28 16.47
C GLN A 34 -4.14 -28.38 17.12
N GLN A 35 -3.69 -27.48 18.00
CA GLN A 35 -4.51 -26.38 18.48
C GLN A 35 -5.06 -25.65 17.27
N ALA A 36 -6.39 -25.70 17.13
CA ALA A 36 -7.10 -24.79 16.24
C ALA A 36 -6.67 -23.35 16.61
N PRO A 37 -6.53 -22.43 15.63
CA PRO A 37 -6.20 -21.05 15.94
C PRO A 37 -7.20 -20.55 17.00
N ASP A 38 -6.68 -19.96 18.08
CA ASP A 38 -7.47 -19.44 19.19
C ASP A 38 -8.63 -18.60 18.63
N ALA A 39 -9.85 -18.98 19.00
CA ALA A 39 -11.03 -18.20 18.62
C ALA A 39 -10.83 -16.76 19.08
N GLN A 40 -10.98 -15.79 18.16
CA GLN A 40 -10.85 -14.37 18.49
C GLN A 40 -11.73 -14.03 19.70
N PRO A 41 -11.22 -13.24 20.66
CA PRO A 41 -12.04 -12.79 21.78
C PRO A 41 -13.28 -12.08 21.23
N SER A 42 -14.46 -12.47 21.68
CA SER A 42 -15.72 -11.95 21.15
C SER A 42 -15.90 -10.45 21.41
N ASP A 43 -15.32 -9.94 22.50
CA ASP A 43 -15.38 -8.53 22.91
C ASP A 43 -13.99 -8.06 23.37
N VAL A 44 -13.49 -6.99 22.74
CA VAL A 44 -12.25 -6.30 23.11
C VAL A 44 -12.55 -4.85 23.42
N VAL A 45 -11.91 -4.29 24.43
CA VAL A 45 -11.96 -2.86 24.76
C VAL A 45 -10.55 -2.31 24.75
N VAL A 46 -10.33 -1.22 24.01
CA VAL A 46 -9.06 -0.49 23.99
C VAL A 46 -9.27 0.86 24.67
N HIS A 47 -8.57 1.12 25.76
CA HIS A 47 -8.56 2.42 26.43
C HIS A 47 -7.42 3.28 25.89
N CYS A 48 -7.72 4.42 25.31
CA CYS A 48 -6.75 5.35 24.73
C CYS A 48 -6.74 6.65 25.55
N GLY A 49 -5.55 7.12 25.95
CA GLY A 49 -5.44 8.42 26.62
C GLY A 49 -5.73 9.57 25.64
N ARG A 50 -5.37 9.38 24.37
CA ARG A 50 -5.70 10.29 23.29
C ARG A 50 -6.16 9.49 22.07
N LEU A 51 -7.20 9.93 21.39
CA LEU A 51 -7.73 9.32 20.17
C LEU A 51 -7.76 10.33 19.03
N ILE A 52 -7.05 10.04 17.96
CA ILE A 52 -7.16 10.69 16.65
C ILE A 52 -7.94 9.71 15.75
N ASP A 53 -9.21 10.02 15.47
CA ASP A 53 -10.11 9.08 14.78
C ASP A 53 -9.97 9.08 13.24
N GLY A 54 -9.16 9.97 12.69
CA GLY A 54 -8.97 10.14 11.23
C GLY A 54 -10.07 10.97 10.56
N LEU A 55 -11.14 11.36 11.26
CA LEU A 55 -12.28 12.11 10.72
C LEU A 55 -12.40 13.51 11.33
N SER A 56 -12.21 13.63 12.65
CA SER A 56 -12.31 14.88 13.40
C SER A 56 -11.06 15.74 13.23
N ASP A 57 -11.19 17.08 13.38
CA ASP A 57 -10.05 18.00 13.25
C ASP A 57 -9.10 18.01 14.46
N GLY A 58 -9.47 17.37 15.55
CA GLY A 58 -8.68 17.30 16.77
C GLY A 58 -8.74 15.94 17.44
N ALA A 59 -7.85 15.74 18.40
CA ALA A 59 -7.85 14.54 19.23
C ALA A 59 -8.90 14.64 20.35
N ARG A 60 -9.48 13.49 20.72
CA ARG A 60 -10.35 13.30 21.88
C ARG A 60 -9.55 12.64 23.01
N LEU A 61 -9.71 13.10 24.25
CA LEU A 61 -9.03 12.53 25.40
C LEU A 61 -9.87 11.40 26.01
N ASP A 62 -9.19 10.46 26.67
CA ASP A 62 -9.76 9.42 27.52
C ASP A 62 -10.94 8.69 26.86
N GLN A 63 -10.66 8.02 25.74
CA GLN A 63 -11.67 7.29 24.98
C GLN A 63 -11.51 5.78 25.12
N SER A 64 -12.65 5.08 25.12
CA SER A 64 -12.72 3.62 25.06
C SER A 64 -13.31 3.19 23.75
N ILE A 65 -12.60 2.33 23.03
CA ILE A 65 -13.01 1.75 21.75
C ILE A 65 -13.47 0.31 22.02
N HIS A 66 -14.73 0.04 21.70
CA HIS A 66 -15.33 -1.30 21.86
C HIS A 66 -15.31 -2.02 20.52
N ILE A 67 -14.79 -3.23 20.51
CA ILE A 67 -14.59 -4.07 19.34
C ILE A 67 -15.30 -5.40 19.58
N ARG A 68 -16.03 -5.88 18.57
CA ARG A 68 -16.61 -7.22 18.55
C ARG A 68 -16.20 -7.93 17.27
N GLY A 69 -15.53 -9.07 17.42
CA GLY A 69 -14.88 -9.72 16.29
C GLY A 69 -13.83 -8.80 15.68
N ASP A 70 -13.96 -8.49 14.38
CA ASP A 70 -13.08 -7.62 13.64
C ASP A 70 -13.56 -6.16 13.54
N ARG A 71 -14.71 -5.79 14.15
CA ARG A 71 -15.37 -4.48 13.95
C ARG A 71 -15.46 -3.65 15.22
N ILE A 72 -15.25 -2.35 15.06
CA ILE A 72 -15.55 -1.34 16.07
C ILE A 72 -17.07 -1.20 16.18
N VAL A 73 -17.61 -1.40 17.38
CA VAL A 73 -19.06 -1.30 17.62
C VAL A 73 -19.46 0.02 18.28
N ARG A 74 -18.55 0.61 19.09
CA ARG A 74 -18.82 1.84 19.84
C ARG A 74 -17.54 2.52 20.28
N ILE A 75 -17.60 3.85 20.42
CA ILE A 75 -16.54 4.66 21.03
C ILE A 75 -17.22 5.58 22.05
N GLU A 76 -16.69 5.67 23.26
CA GLU A 76 -17.25 6.49 24.31
C GLU A 76 -16.16 7.02 25.27
N ALA A 77 -16.51 8.00 26.09
CA ALA A 77 -15.59 8.49 27.10
C ALA A 77 -15.26 7.37 28.09
N GLN A 78 -14.01 7.29 28.51
CA GLN A 78 -13.57 6.33 29.54
C GLN A 78 -14.34 6.52 30.84
N GLY A 79 -14.69 5.42 31.51
CA GLY A 79 -15.49 5.42 32.73
C GLY A 79 -17.00 5.39 32.52
N ALA A 80 -17.49 5.41 31.26
CA ALA A 80 -18.89 5.08 31.01
C ALA A 80 -19.18 3.64 31.43
N ALA A 81 -20.40 3.39 31.95
CA ALA A 81 -20.81 2.06 32.40
C ALA A 81 -20.84 1.09 31.22
N LEU A 82 -19.91 0.15 31.19
CA LEU A 82 -19.76 -0.83 30.12
C LEU A 82 -20.43 -2.14 30.52
N PRO A 83 -21.17 -2.82 29.65
CA PRO A 83 -21.57 -4.20 29.86
C PRO A 83 -20.37 -5.12 29.60
N LEU A 84 -19.36 -5.08 30.46
CA LEU A 84 -18.22 -5.98 30.41
C LEU A 84 -18.66 -7.39 30.84
N THR A 85 -18.23 -8.39 30.09
CA THR A 85 -18.36 -9.80 30.48
C THR A 85 -17.03 -10.28 31.06
N SER A 86 -17.04 -11.44 31.75
CA SER A 86 -15.79 -12.07 32.22
C SER A 86 -14.84 -12.50 31.08
N GLN A 87 -15.29 -12.44 29.83
CA GLN A 87 -14.52 -12.79 28.62
C GLN A 87 -14.04 -11.56 27.86
N THR A 88 -14.38 -10.34 28.29
CA THR A 88 -13.91 -9.10 27.63
C THR A 88 -12.41 -8.93 27.87
N VAL A 89 -11.65 -8.83 26.78
CA VAL A 89 -10.22 -8.48 26.84
C VAL A 89 -10.09 -6.97 26.86
N ILE A 90 -9.28 -6.44 27.78
CA ILE A 90 -9.02 -5.00 27.91
C ILE A 90 -7.55 -4.75 27.58
N HIS A 91 -7.31 -3.84 26.61
CA HIS A 91 -5.99 -3.29 26.35
C HIS A 91 -5.93 -1.87 26.90
N ASP A 92 -5.06 -1.66 27.88
CA ASP A 92 -4.83 -0.33 28.47
C ASP A 92 -3.73 0.41 27.69
N LEU A 93 -4.17 1.38 26.89
CA LEU A 93 -3.32 2.29 26.13
C LEU A 93 -3.55 3.75 26.56
N THR A 94 -3.83 3.97 27.85
CA THR A 94 -4.07 5.32 28.40
C THR A 94 -2.85 6.24 28.34
N GLU A 95 -1.65 5.68 28.26
CA GLU A 95 -0.40 6.43 28.08
C GLU A 95 -0.07 6.71 26.58
N PHE A 96 -0.94 6.31 25.66
CA PHE A 96 -0.71 6.38 24.22
C PHE A 96 -1.75 7.26 23.50
N THR A 97 -1.34 7.72 22.30
CA THR A 97 -2.25 8.24 21.28
C THR A 97 -2.60 7.11 20.32
N CYS A 98 -3.90 6.77 20.24
CA CYS A 98 -4.42 5.81 19.25
C CYS A 98 -4.80 6.54 17.97
N LEU A 99 -4.46 5.92 16.82
CA LEU A 99 -4.81 6.38 15.48
C LEU A 99 -5.38 5.19 14.67
N PRO A 100 -6.07 5.45 13.54
CA PRO A 100 -6.39 4.36 12.60
C PRO A 100 -5.12 3.66 12.12
N GLY A 101 -5.21 2.38 11.78
CA GLY A 101 -4.16 1.69 11.05
C GLY A 101 -3.79 2.48 9.80
N LEU A 102 -2.49 2.69 9.59
CA LEU A 102 -1.98 3.52 8.50
C LEU A 102 -2.15 2.84 7.14
N ILE A 103 -2.24 3.67 6.11
CA ILE A 103 -2.36 3.25 4.71
C ILE A 103 -1.20 3.85 3.93
N ASN A 104 -0.40 2.99 3.27
CA ASN A 104 0.64 3.41 2.34
C ASN A 104 0.16 3.16 0.91
N THR A 105 -0.04 4.23 0.14
CA THR A 105 -0.59 4.13 -1.21
C THR A 105 0.45 3.82 -2.29
N HIS A 106 1.73 3.62 -1.92
CA HIS A 106 2.80 3.33 -2.86
C HIS A 106 3.91 2.47 -2.22
N VAL A 107 3.88 1.17 -2.49
CA VAL A 107 4.93 0.22 -2.06
C VAL A 107 5.24 -0.78 -3.17
N HIS A 108 6.46 -1.37 -3.10
CA HIS A 108 6.93 -2.46 -3.95
C HIS A 108 7.55 -3.55 -3.07
N PHE A 109 6.79 -4.56 -2.68
CA PHE A 109 7.26 -5.62 -1.77
C PHE A 109 8.26 -6.60 -2.40
N ASP A 110 8.34 -6.60 -3.73
CA ASP A 110 9.24 -7.44 -4.51
C ASP A 110 10.67 -6.90 -4.61
N GLY A 111 10.98 -5.77 -3.95
CA GLY A 111 12.29 -5.14 -3.92
C GLY A 111 12.73 -4.63 -2.55
N ASN A 112 14.02 -4.40 -2.42
CA ASN A 112 14.69 -3.74 -1.31
C ASN A 112 15.66 -2.67 -1.82
N PRO A 113 16.09 -1.70 -0.99
CA PRO A 113 17.05 -0.67 -1.42
C PRO A 113 18.34 -1.22 -2.03
N GLU A 114 18.85 -2.34 -1.52
CA GLU A 114 20.06 -2.98 -1.99
C GLU A 114 19.96 -3.45 -3.45
N ASP A 115 18.76 -3.74 -3.93
CA ASP A 115 18.51 -4.15 -5.32
C ASP A 115 18.79 -3.01 -6.31
N SER A 116 18.81 -1.75 -5.85
CA SER A 116 19.18 -0.57 -6.67
C SER A 116 20.63 -0.55 -7.12
N VAL A 117 21.50 -1.38 -6.52
CA VAL A 117 22.91 -1.52 -6.93
C VAL A 117 23.04 -2.36 -8.20
N ASP A 118 22.22 -3.42 -8.32
CA ASP A 118 22.25 -4.37 -9.45
C ASP A 118 20.86 -4.95 -9.71
N TYR A 119 20.15 -4.38 -10.67
CA TYR A 119 18.79 -4.81 -11.03
C TYR A 119 18.73 -6.22 -11.66
N SER A 120 19.87 -6.81 -12.05
CA SER A 120 19.88 -8.20 -12.55
C SER A 120 19.42 -9.21 -11.50
N VAL A 121 19.38 -8.81 -10.23
CA VAL A 121 18.84 -9.64 -9.13
C VAL A 121 17.38 -10.02 -9.39
N TYR A 122 16.57 -9.15 -9.99
CA TYR A 122 15.18 -9.45 -10.30
C TYR A 122 15.02 -10.57 -11.34
N ALA A 123 15.90 -10.60 -12.34
CA ALA A 123 15.91 -11.68 -13.34
C ALA A 123 16.44 -13.02 -12.79
N ARG A 124 17.23 -12.99 -11.70
CA ARG A 124 17.84 -14.19 -11.11
C ARG A 124 17.01 -14.82 -9.98
N ARG A 125 16.13 -14.04 -9.33
CA ARG A 125 15.25 -14.57 -8.26
C ARG A 125 14.28 -15.57 -8.82
N THR A 126 14.17 -16.70 -8.15
CA THR A 126 13.11 -17.66 -8.42
C THR A 126 11.74 -17.12 -7.95
N PRO A 127 10.62 -17.62 -8.49
CA PRO A 127 9.29 -17.24 -8.00
C PRO A 127 9.10 -17.46 -6.49
N GLU A 128 9.68 -18.51 -5.93
CA GLU A 128 9.60 -18.79 -4.50
C GLU A 128 10.42 -17.78 -3.68
N GLU A 129 11.64 -17.43 -4.09
CA GLU A 129 12.46 -16.40 -3.44
C GLU A 129 11.76 -15.04 -3.49
N THR A 130 11.14 -14.69 -4.62
CA THR A 130 10.35 -13.45 -4.77
C THR A 130 9.14 -13.46 -3.82
N LEU A 131 8.41 -14.57 -3.72
CA LEU A 131 7.29 -14.70 -2.80
C LEU A 131 7.72 -14.54 -1.33
N GLN A 132 8.82 -15.19 -0.92
CA GLN A 132 9.34 -15.08 0.45
C GLN A 132 9.79 -13.65 0.77
N LEU A 133 10.41 -12.95 -0.18
CA LEU A 133 10.77 -11.54 -0.04
C LEU A 133 9.53 -10.66 0.15
N ILE A 134 8.50 -10.82 -0.68
CA ILE A 134 7.24 -10.09 -0.59
C ILE A 134 6.59 -10.30 0.78
N LEU A 135 6.52 -11.53 1.27
CA LEU A 135 5.94 -11.84 2.58
C LEU A 135 6.73 -11.22 3.74
N ALA A 136 8.07 -11.23 3.65
CA ALA A 136 8.93 -10.61 4.65
C ALA A 136 8.73 -9.08 4.68
N ASN A 137 8.71 -8.42 3.53
CA ASN A 137 8.51 -6.99 3.40
C ASN A 137 7.09 -6.57 3.83
N ALA A 138 6.07 -7.35 3.46
CA ALA A 138 4.69 -7.13 3.90
C ALA A 138 4.58 -7.21 5.43
N ARG A 139 5.20 -8.23 6.05
CA ARG A 139 5.22 -8.35 7.51
C ARG A 139 5.93 -7.16 8.17
N THR A 140 7.08 -6.75 7.64
CA THR A 140 7.83 -5.59 8.14
C THR A 140 6.97 -4.33 8.09
N THR A 141 6.32 -4.07 6.94
CA THR A 141 5.41 -2.93 6.75
C THR A 141 4.24 -2.95 7.75
N LEU A 142 3.63 -4.12 8.00
CA LEU A 142 2.56 -4.26 8.99
C LEU A 142 3.05 -3.88 10.40
N LEU A 143 4.24 -4.32 10.79
CA LEU A 143 4.81 -4.06 12.11
C LEU A 143 5.18 -2.58 12.35
N THR A 144 5.27 -1.77 11.29
CA THR A 144 5.42 -0.31 11.38
C THR A 144 4.08 0.44 11.37
N GLY A 145 2.96 -0.28 11.42
CA GLY A 145 1.63 0.30 11.58
C GLY A 145 0.83 0.47 10.30
N PHE A 146 1.37 0.10 9.14
CA PHE A 146 0.63 0.15 7.88
C PHE A 146 -0.19 -1.13 7.71
N THR A 147 -1.48 -1.06 8.03
CA THR A 147 -2.41 -2.20 7.97
C THR A 147 -3.04 -2.41 6.60
N THR A 148 -2.90 -1.45 5.70
CA THR A 148 -3.38 -1.49 4.32
C THR A 148 -2.37 -0.82 3.40
N VAL A 149 -2.15 -1.40 2.21
CA VAL A 149 -1.22 -0.86 1.22
C VAL A 149 -1.76 -0.93 -0.20
N ARG A 150 -1.20 -0.10 -1.07
CA ARG A 150 -1.33 -0.17 -2.51
C ARG A 150 0.02 -0.55 -3.10
N HIS A 151 0.12 -1.79 -3.60
CA HIS A 151 1.31 -2.31 -4.29
C HIS A 151 1.30 -1.83 -5.74
N MET A 152 2.30 -1.03 -6.11
CA MET A 152 2.25 -0.17 -7.28
C MET A 152 2.75 -0.81 -8.58
N GLY A 153 2.73 -2.12 -8.64
CA GLY A 153 3.13 -2.92 -9.78
C GLY A 153 4.38 -3.75 -9.50
N ALA A 154 4.58 -4.76 -10.32
CA ALA A 154 5.70 -5.69 -10.25
C ALA A 154 6.08 -6.21 -11.63
N TRP A 155 7.34 -6.62 -11.81
CA TRP A 155 7.75 -7.38 -13.00
C TRP A 155 7.19 -8.81 -12.96
N PHE A 156 6.98 -9.37 -11.74
CA PHE A 156 6.44 -10.72 -11.51
C PHE A 156 5.15 -10.65 -10.68
N PRO A 157 4.02 -10.19 -11.26
CA PRO A 157 2.79 -9.91 -10.52
C PRO A 157 2.16 -11.14 -9.86
N ASP A 158 2.40 -12.35 -10.39
CA ASP A 158 1.86 -13.60 -9.84
C ASP A 158 2.32 -13.85 -8.41
N ALA A 159 3.56 -13.49 -8.07
CA ALA A 159 4.09 -13.58 -6.71
C ALA A 159 3.35 -12.63 -5.75
N VAL A 160 2.97 -11.43 -6.21
CA VAL A 160 2.20 -10.46 -5.42
C VAL A 160 0.76 -10.96 -5.21
N TYR A 161 0.12 -11.49 -6.25
CA TYR A 161 -1.21 -12.10 -6.13
C TYR A 161 -1.21 -13.26 -5.13
N ARG A 162 -0.19 -14.11 -5.21
CA ARG A 162 -0.04 -15.24 -4.29
C ARG A 162 0.21 -14.78 -2.84
N ALA A 163 1.04 -13.78 -2.62
CA ALA A 163 1.27 -13.21 -1.29
C ALA A 163 -0.02 -12.61 -0.71
N ARG A 164 -0.79 -11.87 -1.52
CA ARG A 164 -2.10 -11.34 -1.11
C ARG A 164 -3.05 -12.45 -0.66
N GLU A 165 -3.18 -13.55 -1.42
CA GLU A 165 -4.02 -14.69 -1.04
C GLU A 165 -3.58 -15.32 0.31
N LEU A 166 -2.27 -15.48 0.53
CA LEU A 166 -1.73 -16.04 1.78
C LEU A 166 -2.04 -15.13 2.97
N ILE A 167 -1.93 -13.81 2.78
CA ILE A 167 -2.23 -12.83 3.82
C ILE A 167 -3.75 -12.77 4.10
N GLU A 168 -4.59 -12.69 3.06
CA GLU A 168 -6.05 -12.65 3.20
C GLU A 168 -6.62 -13.91 3.86
N SER A 169 -6.02 -15.06 3.60
CA SER A 169 -6.40 -16.33 4.24
C SER A 169 -5.81 -16.54 5.63
N GLY A 170 -5.01 -15.59 6.15
CA GLY A 170 -4.36 -15.68 7.46
C GLY A 170 -3.20 -16.68 7.53
N GLN A 171 -2.70 -17.17 6.39
CA GLN A 171 -1.56 -18.08 6.34
C GLN A 171 -0.22 -17.37 6.47
N ALA A 172 -0.20 -16.06 6.23
CA ALA A 172 0.96 -15.21 6.44
C ALA A 172 0.54 -13.86 7.06
N PRO A 173 1.36 -13.25 7.94
CA PRO A 173 1.12 -11.90 8.44
C PRO A 173 1.45 -10.85 7.37
N GLY A 174 0.59 -9.85 7.22
CA GLY A 174 0.81 -8.74 6.30
C GLY A 174 -0.37 -7.76 6.28
N PRO A 175 -0.21 -6.58 5.67
CA PRO A 175 -1.30 -5.63 5.47
C PRO A 175 -2.30 -6.14 4.42
N ARG A 176 -3.48 -5.55 4.35
CA ARG A 176 -4.36 -5.71 3.18
C ARG A 176 -3.68 -5.11 1.97
N ILE A 177 -3.63 -5.85 0.86
CA ILE A 177 -2.94 -5.44 -0.36
C ILE A 177 -3.94 -5.20 -1.48
N GLN A 178 -3.99 -3.96 -2.01
CA GLN A 178 -4.44 -3.72 -3.38
C GLN A 178 -3.22 -3.69 -4.29
N THR A 179 -3.28 -4.32 -5.47
CA THR A 179 -2.15 -4.38 -6.40
C THR A 179 -2.52 -3.96 -7.82
N ALA A 180 -1.58 -3.27 -8.49
CA ALA A 180 -1.71 -2.88 -9.90
C ALA A 180 -1.46 -4.04 -10.89
N GLY A 181 -0.90 -5.16 -10.41
CA GLY A 181 -0.40 -6.20 -11.31
C GLY A 181 0.90 -5.79 -12.01
N PRO A 182 1.06 -6.01 -13.32
CA PRO A 182 2.26 -5.63 -14.05
C PRO A 182 2.35 -4.12 -14.27
N TYR A 183 3.57 -3.59 -14.45
CA TYR A 183 3.77 -2.23 -14.96
C TYR A 183 3.30 -2.15 -16.41
N LEU A 184 2.38 -1.24 -16.75
CA LEU A 184 2.03 -0.95 -18.13
C LEU A 184 3.00 0.10 -18.66
N THR A 185 3.92 -0.29 -19.55
CA THR A 185 5.06 0.51 -19.98
C THR A 185 5.44 0.21 -21.44
N ILE A 186 6.25 1.09 -22.02
CA ILE A 186 6.80 0.90 -23.36
C ILE A 186 8.07 0.01 -23.31
N PRO A 187 8.47 -0.63 -24.42
CA PRO A 187 9.78 -1.28 -24.50
C PRO A 187 10.93 -0.32 -24.15
N GLY A 188 11.81 -0.73 -23.23
CA GLY A 188 12.91 0.10 -22.72
C GLY A 188 12.48 1.25 -21.82
N GLY A 189 11.21 1.32 -21.41
CA GLY A 189 10.68 2.31 -20.49
C GLY A 189 11.00 2.02 -19.03
N GLY A 190 10.59 2.93 -18.13
CA GLY A 190 10.91 2.84 -16.69
C GLY A 190 10.33 1.61 -15.97
N GLY A 191 9.35 0.93 -16.57
CA GLY A 191 8.79 -0.32 -16.03
C GLY A 191 9.27 -1.58 -16.76
N ASP A 192 10.18 -1.48 -17.73
CA ASP A 192 10.74 -2.62 -18.45
C ASP A 192 12.02 -3.11 -17.76
N LEU A 193 12.16 -4.44 -17.56
CA LEU A 193 13.32 -5.07 -16.92
C LEU A 193 14.53 -5.17 -17.87
N THR A 194 14.71 -4.22 -18.79
CA THR A 194 15.82 -4.15 -19.73
C THR A 194 16.95 -3.28 -19.18
N PHE A 195 17.79 -3.85 -18.32
CA PHE A 195 18.98 -3.22 -17.77
C PHE A 195 20.24 -3.72 -18.53
N PRO A 196 21.28 -2.87 -18.73
CA PRO A 196 22.48 -3.26 -19.46
C PRO A 196 23.21 -4.50 -18.91
N GLU A 197 23.07 -4.75 -17.60
CA GLU A 197 23.66 -5.89 -16.89
C GLU A 197 22.85 -7.21 -17.07
N ILE A 198 21.66 -7.13 -17.68
CA ILE A 198 20.82 -8.32 -17.94
C ILE A 198 20.91 -8.65 -19.43
N PRO A 199 21.55 -9.76 -19.85
CA PRO A 199 21.49 -10.22 -21.22
C PRO A 199 20.03 -10.41 -21.68
N ALA A 200 19.73 -10.06 -22.92
CA ALA A 200 18.36 -10.11 -23.44
C ALA A 200 17.74 -11.53 -23.37
N GLU A 201 18.59 -12.55 -23.52
CA GLU A 201 18.21 -13.97 -23.39
C GLU A 201 17.88 -14.38 -21.94
N ASP A 202 18.33 -13.62 -20.94
CA ASP A 202 18.13 -13.90 -19.51
C ASP A 202 16.91 -13.13 -18.96
N ILE A 203 16.26 -12.26 -19.76
CA ILE A 203 15.04 -11.54 -19.35
C ILE A 203 13.86 -12.53 -19.33
N PRO A 204 13.27 -12.81 -18.14
CA PRO A 204 12.16 -13.75 -18.05
C PRO A 204 10.93 -13.25 -18.82
N ALA A 205 10.29 -14.13 -19.59
CA ALA A 205 9.09 -13.77 -20.36
C ALA A 205 7.95 -13.25 -19.48
N GLU A 206 7.87 -13.73 -18.24
CA GLU A 206 6.89 -13.33 -17.25
C GLU A 206 7.02 -11.85 -16.84
N SER A 207 8.22 -11.24 -16.95
CA SER A 207 8.44 -9.82 -16.67
C SER A 207 7.91 -8.90 -17.78
N GLN A 208 7.54 -9.46 -18.94
CA GLN A 208 7.11 -8.71 -20.13
C GLN A 208 5.58 -8.54 -20.24
N GLN A 209 4.81 -8.96 -19.22
CA GLN A 209 3.34 -9.00 -19.27
C GLN A 209 2.71 -7.62 -19.53
N GLY A 210 3.32 -6.52 -19.09
CA GLY A 210 2.79 -5.16 -19.24
C GLY A 210 3.38 -4.35 -20.39
N ILE A 211 4.33 -4.91 -21.17
CA ILE A 211 5.00 -4.20 -22.26
C ILE A 211 4.08 -4.05 -23.47
N ALA A 212 3.95 -2.82 -23.98
CA ALA A 212 3.12 -2.50 -25.14
C ALA A 212 3.69 -1.29 -25.92
N SER A 213 3.35 -1.16 -27.18
CA SER A 213 3.86 -0.11 -28.08
C SER A 213 2.75 0.69 -28.79
N THR A 214 1.50 0.22 -28.70
CA THR A 214 0.34 0.88 -29.34
C THR A 214 -0.83 0.96 -28.34
N PRO A 215 -1.77 1.90 -28.54
CA PRO A 215 -2.97 1.99 -27.70
C PRO A 215 -3.78 0.69 -27.62
N GLU A 216 -3.87 -0.05 -28.73
CA GLU A 216 -4.58 -1.33 -28.79
C GLU A 216 -3.87 -2.41 -27.95
N GLU A 217 -2.54 -2.44 -27.99
CA GLU A 217 -1.74 -3.35 -27.16
C GLU A 217 -1.87 -3.00 -25.67
N PHE A 218 -1.80 -1.71 -25.31
CA PHE A 218 -2.01 -1.23 -23.96
C PHE A 218 -3.41 -1.60 -23.43
N ALA A 219 -4.45 -1.47 -24.26
CA ALA A 219 -5.79 -1.92 -23.90
C ALA A 219 -5.83 -3.44 -23.62
N ALA A 220 -5.19 -4.24 -24.46
CA ALA A 220 -5.12 -5.70 -24.28
C ALA A 220 -4.34 -6.08 -23.00
N ARG A 221 -3.22 -5.41 -22.69
CA ARG A 221 -2.45 -5.61 -21.45
C ARG A 221 -3.26 -5.22 -20.22
N ALA A 222 -3.99 -4.10 -20.28
CA ALA A 222 -4.88 -3.65 -19.20
C ALA A 222 -6.00 -4.67 -18.91
N GLU A 223 -6.63 -5.22 -19.94
CA GLU A 223 -7.64 -6.28 -19.78
C GLU A 223 -7.04 -7.54 -19.15
N ALA A 224 -5.87 -7.97 -19.60
CA ALA A 224 -5.17 -9.13 -19.06
C ALA A 224 -4.81 -8.94 -17.59
N ALA A 225 -4.28 -7.76 -17.20
CA ALA A 225 -3.96 -7.43 -15.81
C ALA A 225 -5.19 -7.49 -14.89
N ILE A 226 -6.32 -6.91 -15.32
CA ILE A 226 -7.58 -6.96 -14.56
C ILE A 226 -8.09 -8.41 -14.45
N ALA A 227 -8.04 -9.19 -15.54
CA ALA A 227 -8.46 -10.59 -15.54
C ALA A 227 -7.59 -11.45 -14.61
N ALA A 228 -6.30 -11.13 -14.46
CA ALA A 228 -5.37 -11.79 -13.54
C ALA A 228 -5.58 -11.38 -12.07
N GLY A 229 -6.34 -10.32 -11.78
CA GLY A 229 -6.69 -9.93 -10.41
C GLY A 229 -6.14 -8.58 -9.96
N ALA A 230 -5.72 -7.70 -10.88
CA ALA A 230 -5.34 -6.33 -10.55
C ALA A 230 -6.54 -5.54 -9.98
N ASP A 231 -6.32 -4.83 -8.87
CA ASP A 231 -7.33 -4.01 -8.21
C ASP A 231 -7.47 -2.64 -8.85
N PHE A 232 -6.40 -2.15 -9.43
CA PHE A 232 -6.27 -0.91 -10.21
C PHE A 232 -5.18 -1.10 -11.25
N LEU A 233 -4.92 -0.11 -12.11
CA LEU A 233 -3.87 -0.19 -13.12
C LEU A 233 -2.81 0.89 -12.89
N LYS A 234 -1.53 0.58 -13.17
CA LYS A 234 -0.39 1.50 -13.13
C LYS A 234 0.22 1.63 -14.51
N VAL A 235 0.25 2.85 -15.04
CA VAL A 235 0.99 3.21 -16.26
C VAL A 235 2.30 3.92 -15.91
N ILE A 236 3.35 3.69 -16.69
CA ILE A 236 4.63 4.41 -16.58
C ILE A 236 4.65 5.45 -17.69
N ALA A 237 4.24 6.68 -17.35
CA ALA A 237 4.01 7.73 -18.33
C ALA A 237 5.28 8.55 -18.65
N SER A 238 6.30 8.52 -17.79
CA SER A 238 7.59 9.17 -17.99
C SER A 238 8.75 8.33 -17.48
N GLY A 239 9.97 8.69 -17.83
CA GLY A 239 11.18 8.07 -17.30
C GLY A 239 11.25 8.15 -15.78
N ALA A 240 11.90 7.16 -15.17
CA ALA A 240 12.07 7.01 -13.71
C ALA A 240 13.45 7.43 -13.23
N VAL A 241 13.57 7.70 -11.93
CA VAL A 241 14.86 7.98 -11.27
C VAL A 241 15.73 6.72 -11.29
N PHE A 242 15.14 5.59 -10.88
CA PHE A 242 15.81 4.28 -10.81
C PHE A 242 15.54 3.44 -12.07
N SER A 243 15.92 3.96 -13.23
CA SER A 243 15.94 3.23 -14.49
C SER A 243 17.11 3.68 -15.34
N VAL A 244 17.57 2.86 -16.25
CA VAL A 244 18.66 3.21 -17.19
C VAL A 244 18.13 3.80 -18.50
N GLY A 245 16.83 3.67 -18.76
CA GLY A 245 16.17 4.16 -19.97
C GLY A 245 15.97 5.68 -19.97
N THR A 246 14.77 6.08 -20.22
CA THR A 246 14.35 7.48 -20.35
C THR A 246 14.60 8.30 -19.08
N ALA A 247 15.08 9.53 -19.22
CA ALA A 247 15.28 10.44 -18.09
C ALA A 247 13.95 10.87 -17.46
N PRO A 248 13.88 11.19 -16.14
CA PRO A 248 12.64 11.54 -15.44
C PRO A 248 11.81 12.64 -16.11
N GLY A 249 12.46 13.65 -16.72
CA GLY A 249 11.79 14.76 -17.42
C GLY A 249 11.21 14.43 -18.79
N ALA A 250 11.43 13.22 -19.33
CA ALA A 250 11.03 12.85 -20.69
C ALA A 250 9.78 11.96 -20.70
N PRO A 251 8.79 12.25 -21.57
CA PRO A 251 7.63 11.38 -21.77
C PRO A 251 8.01 10.00 -22.31
N GLU A 252 7.28 8.96 -21.91
CA GLU A 252 7.36 7.60 -22.46
C GLU A 252 6.08 7.21 -23.18
N MET A 253 4.93 7.29 -22.50
CA MET A 253 3.64 7.00 -23.13
C MET A 253 3.02 8.23 -23.75
N THR A 254 2.35 8.04 -24.88
CA THR A 254 1.49 9.06 -25.45
C THR A 254 0.17 9.17 -24.69
N ARG A 255 -0.51 10.30 -24.84
CA ARG A 255 -1.85 10.46 -24.28
C ARG A 255 -2.82 9.38 -24.78
N ALA A 256 -2.75 8.98 -26.04
CA ALA A 256 -3.62 7.95 -26.62
C ALA A 256 -3.40 6.57 -25.96
N ASP A 257 -2.16 6.22 -25.62
CA ASP A 257 -1.84 4.99 -24.89
C ASP A 257 -2.51 4.98 -23.51
N ILE A 258 -2.39 6.09 -22.77
CA ILE A 258 -3.00 6.23 -21.44
C ILE A 258 -4.54 6.23 -21.54
N GLU A 259 -5.12 6.93 -22.53
CA GLU A 259 -6.58 6.94 -22.78
C GLU A 259 -7.12 5.53 -23.06
N ALA A 260 -6.36 4.67 -23.76
CA ALA A 260 -6.73 3.30 -24.02
C ALA A 260 -6.80 2.47 -22.72
N VAL A 261 -5.79 2.61 -21.83
CA VAL A 261 -5.80 1.96 -20.49
C VAL A 261 -6.96 2.46 -19.64
N VAL A 262 -7.18 3.78 -19.59
CA VAL A 262 -8.27 4.40 -18.82
C VAL A 262 -9.64 3.95 -19.32
N ALA A 263 -9.82 3.82 -20.64
CA ALA A 263 -11.07 3.31 -21.22
C ALA A 263 -11.37 1.86 -20.78
N VAL A 264 -10.33 1.01 -20.73
CA VAL A 264 -10.47 -0.36 -20.20
C VAL A 264 -10.84 -0.31 -18.71
N ALA A 265 -10.05 0.39 -17.89
CA ALA A 265 -10.27 0.47 -16.44
C ALA A 265 -11.71 0.93 -16.10
N LYS A 266 -12.22 1.94 -16.79
CA LYS A 266 -13.60 2.45 -16.62
C LYS A 266 -14.67 1.39 -16.87
N ARG A 267 -14.49 0.50 -17.87
CA ARG A 267 -15.44 -0.60 -18.13
C ARG A 267 -15.54 -1.58 -16.97
N TYR A 268 -14.47 -1.76 -16.22
CA TYR A 268 -14.39 -2.67 -15.08
C TYR A 268 -14.52 -1.95 -13.72
N GLY A 269 -14.79 -0.65 -13.71
CA GLY A 269 -14.89 0.15 -12.48
C GLY A 269 -13.58 0.24 -11.70
N LYS A 270 -12.44 0.15 -12.41
CA LYS A 270 -11.11 0.20 -11.81
C LYS A 270 -10.50 1.59 -11.98
N LYS A 271 -9.61 1.96 -11.05
CA LYS A 271 -8.83 3.20 -11.11
C LYS A 271 -7.55 3.01 -11.92
N VAL A 272 -7.00 4.12 -12.41
CA VAL A 272 -5.70 4.17 -13.08
C VAL A 272 -4.82 5.19 -12.38
N THR A 273 -3.57 4.83 -12.10
CA THR A 273 -2.54 5.75 -11.64
C THR A 273 -1.39 5.82 -12.64
N ALA A 274 -0.69 6.95 -12.67
CA ALA A 274 0.44 7.17 -13.57
C ALA A 274 1.71 7.52 -12.81
N HIS A 275 2.81 6.80 -13.08
CA HIS A 275 4.17 7.25 -12.73
C HIS A 275 4.50 8.47 -13.57
N VAL A 276 4.81 9.59 -12.93
CA VAL A 276 5.03 10.87 -13.58
C VAL A 276 6.12 11.66 -12.88
N HIS A 277 7.20 11.96 -13.61
CA HIS A 277 8.12 13.04 -13.24
C HIS A 277 7.99 14.22 -14.20
N SER A 278 7.69 13.97 -15.49
CA SER A 278 7.60 14.97 -16.56
C SER A 278 6.32 15.83 -16.48
N ASP A 279 6.44 17.16 -16.70
CA ASP A 279 5.29 18.06 -16.79
C ASP A 279 4.35 17.70 -17.96
N GLN A 280 4.91 17.33 -19.13
CA GLN A 280 4.11 16.94 -20.29
C GLN A 280 3.33 15.65 -20.00
N SER A 281 4.00 14.63 -19.44
CA SER A 281 3.35 13.36 -19.10
C SER A 281 2.27 13.54 -18.03
N GLY A 282 2.49 14.45 -17.06
CA GLY A 282 1.48 14.80 -16.06
C GLY A 282 0.23 15.41 -16.71
N GLN A 283 0.38 16.34 -17.65
CA GLN A 283 -0.76 16.90 -18.38
C GLN A 283 -1.49 15.83 -19.19
N ASP A 284 -0.76 15.01 -19.93
CA ASP A 284 -1.35 13.97 -20.77
C ASP A 284 -2.09 12.91 -19.93
N ALA A 285 -1.51 12.50 -18.81
CA ALA A 285 -2.15 11.56 -17.86
C ALA A 285 -3.45 12.14 -17.27
N ILE A 286 -3.42 13.41 -16.78
CA ILE A 286 -4.60 14.08 -16.24
C ILE A 286 -5.69 14.22 -17.31
N LEU A 287 -5.32 14.62 -18.53
CA LEU A 287 -6.27 14.78 -19.63
C LEU A 287 -6.82 13.45 -20.14
N ALA A 288 -6.03 12.37 -20.07
CA ALA A 288 -6.48 11.01 -20.36
C ALA A 288 -7.47 10.47 -19.31
N GLY A 289 -7.48 11.07 -18.11
CA GLY A 289 -8.46 10.77 -17.08
C GLY A 289 -7.99 9.72 -16.07
N VAL A 290 -6.71 9.75 -15.70
CA VAL A 290 -6.20 8.96 -14.56
C VAL A 290 -6.74 9.49 -13.23
N ASP A 291 -6.75 8.65 -12.20
CA ASP A 291 -7.28 9.00 -10.87
C ASP A 291 -6.18 9.57 -9.96
N SER A 292 -4.92 9.18 -10.14
CA SER A 292 -3.78 9.73 -9.39
C SER A 292 -2.50 9.78 -10.21
N LEU A 293 -1.58 10.66 -9.76
CA LEU A 293 -0.19 10.71 -10.21
C LEU A 293 0.72 10.29 -9.07
N GLU A 294 1.72 9.49 -9.38
CA GLU A 294 2.77 9.08 -8.46
C GLU A 294 4.00 9.94 -8.70
N HIS A 295 4.73 10.30 -7.63
CA HIS A 295 5.92 11.16 -7.59
C HIS A 295 5.65 12.62 -7.97
N ALA A 296 5.14 12.91 -9.15
CA ALA A 296 4.77 14.24 -9.64
C ALA A 296 5.89 15.30 -9.57
N SER A 297 7.18 14.92 -9.75
CA SER A 297 8.34 15.69 -9.30
C SER A 297 8.59 16.99 -10.06
N LEU A 298 8.43 17.02 -11.38
CA LEU A 298 8.83 18.18 -12.22
C LEU A 298 7.61 18.93 -12.80
N LEU A 299 6.45 18.84 -12.15
CA LEU A 299 5.24 19.48 -12.63
C LEU A 299 5.31 21.00 -12.52
N LYS A 300 4.79 21.67 -13.54
CA LYS A 300 4.60 23.12 -13.54
C LYS A 300 3.27 23.51 -12.90
N GLU A 301 3.18 24.73 -12.45
CA GLU A 301 2.01 25.25 -11.74
C GLU A 301 0.70 25.03 -12.50
N ARG A 302 0.68 25.24 -13.82
CA ARG A 302 -0.50 25.00 -14.68
C ARG A 302 -0.97 23.53 -14.65
N THR A 303 -0.06 22.58 -14.47
CA THR A 303 -0.38 21.15 -14.41
C THR A 303 -0.94 20.80 -13.03
N ILE A 304 -0.42 21.42 -11.96
CA ILE A 304 -0.98 21.32 -10.62
C ILE A 304 -2.41 21.91 -10.58
N ASP A 305 -2.63 23.09 -11.20
CA ASP A 305 -3.97 23.69 -11.33
C ASP A 305 -4.94 22.76 -12.09
N LEU A 306 -4.45 22.13 -13.14
CA LEU A 306 -5.25 21.17 -13.92
C LEU A 306 -5.63 19.94 -13.08
N ALA A 307 -4.69 19.41 -12.27
CA ALA A 307 -4.95 18.30 -11.37
C ALA A 307 -6.01 18.65 -10.31
N ALA A 308 -5.87 19.82 -9.66
CA ALA A 308 -6.85 20.33 -8.70
C ALA A 308 -8.24 20.48 -9.34
N ALA A 309 -8.33 21.07 -10.53
CA ALA A 309 -9.57 21.27 -11.27
C ALA A 309 -10.25 19.96 -11.71
N ARG A 310 -9.48 18.89 -11.91
CA ARG A 310 -9.95 17.56 -12.35
C ARG A 310 -10.13 16.57 -11.20
N GLY A 311 -9.74 16.92 -9.97
CA GLY A 311 -9.79 16.03 -8.81
C GLY A 311 -8.81 14.86 -8.89
N VAL A 312 -7.69 15.02 -9.61
CA VAL A 312 -6.62 14.01 -9.70
C VAL A 312 -5.75 14.13 -8.46
N ALA A 313 -5.59 13.03 -7.71
CA ALA A 313 -4.79 12.99 -6.50
C ALA A 313 -3.28 12.84 -6.80
N PHE A 314 -2.42 13.26 -5.87
CA PHE A 314 -0.99 12.99 -5.94
C PHE A 314 -0.57 12.09 -4.78
N SER A 315 0.18 11.04 -5.09
CA SER A 315 0.87 10.18 -4.12
C SER A 315 2.37 10.48 -4.26
N MET A 316 2.92 11.19 -3.25
CA MET A 316 4.26 11.77 -3.36
C MET A 316 5.18 11.26 -2.26
N ASP A 317 6.29 10.66 -2.65
CA ASP A 317 7.32 10.03 -1.84
C ASP A 317 8.40 11.04 -1.40
N VAL A 318 7.99 12.14 -0.76
CA VAL A 318 8.82 13.34 -0.50
C VAL A 318 10.03 13.11 0.43
N TYR A 319 10.10 11.98 1.15
CA TYR A 319 11.24 11.59 1.96
C TYR A 319 12.28 10.76 1.18
N ASN A 320 11.88 10.07 0.14
CA ASN A 320 12.66 9.06 -0.58
C ASN A 320 14.01 9.61 -1.06
N GLY A 321 13.99 10.80 -1.65
CA GLY A 321 15.21 11.48 -2.10
C GLY A 321 16.22 11.75 -0.97
N THR A 322 15.77 12.02 0.27
CA THR A 322 16.67 12.18 1.43
C THR A 322 17.39 10.88 1.75
N TYR A 323 16.66 9.76 1.75
CA TYR A 323 17.26 8.44 1.98
C TYR A 323 18.32 8.13 0.92
N THR A 324 17.98 8.32 -0.35
CA THR A 324 18.90 8.08 -1.48
C THR A 324 20.15 8.95 -1.42
N ASP A 325 20.03 10.25 -1.10
CA ASP A 325 21.17 11.15 -0.94
C ASP A 325 22.08 10.77 0.23
N THR A 326 21.49 10.24 1.32
CA THR A 326 22.22 9.91 2.55
C THR A 326 22.94 8.56 2.42
N ILE A 327 22.27 7.55 1.89
CA ILE A 327 22.70 6.14 1.93
C ILE A 327 23.19 5.65 0.55
N GLY A 328 22.58 6.11 -0.54
CA GLY A 328 22.80 5.53 -1.86
C GLY A 328 24.26 5.56 -2.32
N ARG A 329 24.98 6.64 -2.02
CA ARG A 329 26.43 6.73 -2.35
C ARG A 329 27.27 5.74 -1.55
N GLU A 330 26.96 5.54 -0.28
CA GLU A 330 27.65 4.58 0.58
C GLU A 330 27.35 3.14 0.16
N GLN A 331 26.15 2.89 -0.32
CA GLN A 331 25.69 1.58 -0.81
C GLN A 331 26.15 1.29 -2.25
N GLY A 332 26.71 2.28 -2.97
CA GLY A 332 27.25 2.09 -4.31
C GLY A 332 26.18 2.15 -5.41
N TYR A 333 25.12 2.95 -5.21
CA TYR A 333 24.13 3.17 -6.26
C TYR A 333 24.78 3.76 -7.52
N PRO A 334 24.33 3.39 -8.73
CA PRO A 334 24.80 3.97 -9.97
C PRO A 334 24.74 5.50 -9.97
N GLU A 335 25.81 6.17 -10.39
CA GLU A 335 25.90 7.66 -10.38
C GLU A 335 24.74 8.31 -11.15
N VAL A 336 24.22 7.65 -12.19
CA VAL A 336 23.06 8.15 -12.94
C VAL A 336 21.79 8.22 -12.07
N PHE A 337 21.60 7.30 -11.14
CA PHE A 337 20.45 7.34 -10.21
C PHE A 337 20.63 8.44 -9.16
N LEU A 338 21.84 8.59 -8.62
CA LEU A 338 22.17 9.66 -7.68
C LEU A 338 21.97 11.05 -8.29
N GLN A 339 22.41 11.23 -9.54
CA GLN A 339 22.19 12.50 -10.25
C GLN A 339 20.71 12.76 -10.51
N ARG A 340 19.94 11.77 -10.99
CA ARG A 340 18.48 11.90 -11.20
C ARG A 340 17.74 12.18 -9.90
N ASN A 341 18.16 11.56 -8.80
CA ASN A 341 17.63 11.85 -7.47
C ASN A 341 17.88 13.30 -7.07
N THR A 342 19.10 13.81 -7.25
CA THR A 342 19.45 15.22 -7.00
C THR A 342 18.59 16.17 -7.85
N ASP A 343 18.37 15.86 -9.11
CA ASP A 343 17.60 16.69 -10.05
C ASP A 343 16.10 16.74 -9.73
N THR A 344 15.56 15.71 -9.05
CA THR A 344 14.11 15.58 -8.83
C THR A 344 13.68 15.87 -7.40
N THR A 345 14.50 15.61 -6.39
CA THR A 345 14.10 15.64 -4.98
C THR A 345 13.53 16.98 -4.52
N GLU A 346 14.28 18.06 -4.67
CA GLU A 346 13.80 19.38 -4.20
C GLU A 346 12.67 19.91 -5.10
N ALA A 347 12.71 19.62 -6.40
CA ALA A 347 11.63 19.97 -7.33
C ALA A 347 10.31 19.30 -6.91
N GLN A 348 10.35 18.02 -6.50
CA GLN A 348 9.19 17.29 -6.00
C GLN A 348 8.60 17.94 -4.75
N ARG A 349 9.44 18.36 -3.79
CA ARG A 349 9.01 19.03 -2.57
C ARG A 349 8.35 20.37 -2.84
N VAL A 350 8.86 21.14 -3.79
CA VAL A 350 8.22 22.39 -4.24
C VAL A 350 6.87 22.12 -4.89
N VAL A 351 6.74 21.04 -5.68
CA VAL A 351 5.44 20.62 -6.24
C VAL A 351 4.48 20.18 -5.14
N PHE A 352 4.96 19.45 -4.13
CA PHE A 352 4.15 19.03 -2.97
C PHE A 352 3.56 20.24 -2.23
N GLU A 353 4.40 21.25 -1.90
CA GLU A 353 3.97 22.49 -1.23
C GLU A 353 2.86 23.19 -2.03
N LYS A 354 3.09 23.39 -3.33
CA LYS A 354 2.11 24.04 -4.23
C LYS A 354 0.84 23.22 -4.41
N ALA A 355 0.96 21.89 -4.52
CA ALA A 355 -0.19 21.00 -4.63
C ALA A 355 -1.08 21.07 -3.38
N TYR A 356 -0.46 21.08 -2.19
CA TYR A 356 -1.17 21.26 -0.93
C TYR A 356 -1.87 22.62 -0.85
N GLU A 357 -1.16 23.72 -1.15
CA GLU A 357 -1.72 25.09 -1.17
C GLU A 357 -2.90 25.23 -2.14
N LYS A 358 -2.87 24.53 -3.30
CA LYS A 358 -3.92 24.56 -4.32
C LYS A 358 -5.06 23.56 -4.06
N GLY A 359 -5.01 22.80 -2.96
CA GLY A 359 -6.05 21.86 -2.56
C GLY A 359 -6.09 20.59 -3.41
N VAL A 360 -4.98 20.19 -4.03
CA VAL A 360 -4.85 18.86 -4.62
C VAL A 360 -4.93 17.81 -3.50
N THR A 361 -5.70 16.75 -3.71
CA THR A 361 -5.73 15.62 -2.77
C THR A 361 -4.37 14.94 -2.71
N LEU A 362 -3.71 15.00 -1.54
CA LEU A 362 -2.42 14.36 -1.32
C LEU A 362 -2.60 13.03 -0.59
N LEU A 363 -1.97 11.98 -1.10
CA LEU A 363 -1.97 10.63 -0.57
C LEU A 363 -0.59 10.31 0.02
N TYR A 364 -0.57 9.51 1.08
CA TYR A 364 0.66 9.03 1.69
C TYR A 364 1.20 7.84 0.91
N GLY A 365 2.27 8.03 0.16
CA GLY A 365 2.97 6.99 -0.57
C GLY A 365 4.48 7.12 -0.36
N THR A 366 5.18 6.04 -0.11
CA THR A 366 6.60 6.07 0.25
C THR A 366 7.54 5.52 -0.80
N ASP A 367 7.02 4.78 -1.78
CA ASP A 367 7.81 4.04 -2.76
C ASP A 367 8.81 3.08 -2.07
N ALA A 368 8.34 2.41 -0.99
CA ALA A 368 9.16 1.45 -0.27
C ALA A 368 9.56 0.29 -1.19
N ALA A 369 10.76 0.01 -1.27
CA ALA A 369 11.77 -0.73 -1.96
C ALA A 369 12.94 0.20 -2.33
N VAL A 370 12.68 1.48 -2.68
CA VAL A 370 13.72 2.50 -2.81
C VAL A 370 14.22 2.92 -1.42
N LEU A 371 13.34 2.91 -0.41
CA LEU A 371 13.72 2.97 1.00
C LEU A 371 13.28 1.69 1.74
N PRO A 372 13.90 1.35 2.89
CA PRO A 372 13.53 0.17 3.67
C PRO A 372 12.06 0.17 4.08
N HIS A 373 11.45 -1.02 4.10
CA HIS A 373 10.04 -1.19 4.43
C HIS A 373 9.69 -0.87 5.89
N ASP A 374 10.67 -0.80 6.78
CA ASP A 374 10.51 -0.37 8.18
C ASP A 374 10.59 1.15 8.35
N MET A 375 10.93 1.90 7.31
CA MET A 375 11.01 3.35 7.34
C MET A 375 9.72 4.06 6.88
N GLY A 376 8.61 3.34 6.76
CA GLY A 376 7.34 3.89 6.28
C GLY A 376 6.87 5.16 7.00
N GLY A 377 7.09 5.27 8.31
CA GLY A 377 6.67 6.43 9.12
C GLY A 377 7.53 7.71 8.98
N TRP A 378 8.68 7.64 8.31
CA TRP A 378 9.64 8.74 8.24
C TRP A 378 9.16 9.94 7.42
N GLN A 379 8.29 9.72 6.46
CA GLN A 379 7.79 10.76 5.57
C GLN A 379 6.88 11.79 6.25
N PHE A 380 6.18 11.44 7.35
CA PHE A 380 5.25 12.35 8.03
C PHE A 380 5.92 13.67 8.45
N ALA A 381 7.11 13.60 9.04
CA ALA A 381 7.86 14.78 9.45
C ALA A 381 8.20 15.67 8.24
N THR A 382 8.67 15.06 7.13
CA THR A 382 8.98 15.81 5.90
C THR A 382 7.74 16.50 5.32
N MET A 383 6.58 15.83 5.31
CA MET A 383 5.33 16.47 4.86
C MET A 383 4.97 17.70 5.71
N VAL A 384 5.13 17.59 7.03
CA VAL A 384 4.87 18.71 7.97
C VAL A 384 5.90 19.84 7.82
N GLU A 385 7.17 19.51 7.70
CA GLU A 385 8.25 20.49 7.41
C GLU A 385 8.01 21.25 6.10
N ARG A 386 7.34 20.61 5.11
CA ARG A 386 6.96 21.21 3.84
C ARG A 386 5.57 21.87 3.87
N GLY A 387 5.07 22.21 5.05
CA GLY A 387 3.91 23.06 5.25
C GLY A 387 2.55 22.36 5.35
N MET A 388 2.49 21.04 5.28
CA MET A 388 1.25 20.30 5.52
C MET A 388 0.91 20.28 7.01
N ARG A 389 -0.35 20.52 7.38
CA ARG A 389 -0.77 20.40 8.79
C ARG A 389 -0.60 18.95 9.27
N PRO A 390 -0.16 18.70 10.51
CA PRO A 390 0.04 17.34 11.03
C PRO A 390 -1.21 16.45 10.89
N MET A 391 -2.42 16.99 11.12
CA MET A 391 -3.67 16.26 10.95
C MET A 391 -3.92 15.86 9.49
N ASP A 392 -3.56 16.72 8.52
CA ASP A 392 -3.75 16.41 7.11
C ASP A 392 -2.73 15.35 6.63
N ALA A 393 -1.51 15.38 7.18
CA ALA A 393 -0.52 14.31 6.94
C ALA A 393 -1.04 12.96 7.47
N ILE A 394 -1.62 12.91 8.67
CA ILE A 394 -2.24 11.70 9.22
C ILE A 394 -3.43 11.26 8.34
N ARG A 395 -4.28 12.17 7.92
CA ARG A 395 -5.43 11.87 7.04
C ARG A 395 -5.00 11.35 5.68
N SER A 396 -3.90 11.86 5.12
CA SER A 396 -3.36 11.38 3.84
C SER A 396 -2.94 9.90 3.89
N ALA A 397 -2.60 9.40 5.10
CA ALA A 397 -2.26 8.02 5.40
C ALA A 397 -3.41 7.24 6.08
N THR A 398 -4.62 7.77 6.15
CA THR A 398 -5.77 7.13 6.80
C THR A 398 -7.05 7.36 5.98
N SER A 399 -7.92 8.28 6.39
CA SER A 399 -9.24 8.48 5.78
C SER A 399 -9.20 8.90 4.32
N VAL A 400 -8.29 9.80 3.93
CA VAL A 400 -8.13 10.28 2.55
C VAL A 400 -7.62 9.17 1.64
N ALA A 401 -6.61 8.40 2.10
CA ALA A 401 -6.13 7.23 1.37
C ALA A 401 -7.22 6.18 1.21
N ALA A 402 -7.96 5.86 2.28
CA ALA A 402 -9.06 4.89 2.25
C ALA A 402 -10.15 5.31 1.27
N GLU A 403 -10.53 6.59 1.23
CA GLU A 403 -11.50 7.13 0.28
C GLU A 403 -10.99 6.98 -1.16
N HIS A 404 -9.74 7.38 -1.42
CA HIS A 404 -9.14 7.24 -2.74
C HIS A 404 -9.08 5.78 -3.19
N MET A 405 -8.77 4.83 -2.29
CA MET A 405 -8.72 3.40 -2.57
C MET A 405 -10.11 2.74 -2.66
N GLY A 406 -11.20 3.46 -2.37
CA GLY A 406 -12.56 2.90 -2.31
C GLY A 406 -12.80 1.99 -1.11
N LEU A 407 -12.00 2.11 -0.06
CA LEU A 407 -12.05 1.29 1.17
C LEU A 407 -12.61 2.04 2.38
N SER A 408 -13.11 3.27 2.18
CA SER A 408 -13.56 4.13 3.28
C SER A 408 -14.76 3.58 4.06
N ALA A 409 -15.45 2.57 3.58
CA ALA A 409 -16.47 1.85 4.34
C ALA A 409 -15.88 0.93 5.42
N ASP A 410 -14.64 0.48 5.26
CA ASP A 410 -14.02 -0.53 6.10
C ASP A 410 -12.84 -0.02 6.92
N VAL A 411 -11.91 0.76 6.34
CA VAL A 411 -10.66 1.18 6.98
C VAL A 411 -10.44 2.69 6.93
N GLY A 412 -9.32 3.16 7.49
CA GLY A 412 -8.88 4.55 7.46
C GLY A 412 -9.52 5.46 8.52
N ALA A 413 -10.36 4.91 9.41
CA ALA A 413 -10.92 5.67 10.52
C ALA A 413 -11.26 4.77 11.70
N ILE A 414 -11.14 5.30 12.92
CA ILE A 414 -11.67 4.68 14.13
C ILE A 414 -13.11 5.18 14.32
N ALA A 415 -14.07 4.39 13.83
CA ALA A 415 -15.49 4.73 13.88
C ALA A 415 -16.36 3.46 13.94
N PRO A 416 -17.58 3.52 14.54
CA PRO A 416 -18.48 2.37 14.55
C PRO A 416 -18.75 1.81 13.14
N GLY A 417 -18.70 0.48 13.01
CA GLY A 417 -18.87 -0.25 11.76
C GLY A 417 -17.58 -0.49 10.99
N ARG A 418 -16.48 0.23 11.28
CA ARG A 418 -15.17 0.04 10.65
C ARG A 418 -14.46 -1.19 11.19
N VAL A 419 -13.55 -1.74 10.40
CA VAL A 419 -12.62 -2.77 10.85
C VAL A 419 -11.75 -2.18 11.97
N ALA A 420 -11.48 -2.97 12.99
CA ALA A 420 -10.67 -2.56 14.14
C ALA A 420 -9.17 -2.63 13.79
N ASP A 421 -8.75 -1.76 12.88
CA ASP A 421 -7.37 -1.48 12.56
C ASP A 421 -6.95 -0.20 13.27
N LEU A 422 -6.03 -0.31 14.21
CA LEU A 422 -5.50 0.84 14.92
C LEU A 422 -4.01 0.67 15.25
N ILE A 423 -3.36 1.80 15.41
CA ILE A 423 -2.01 1.88 15.95
C ILE A 423 -2.00 2.72 17.21
N ALA A 424 -0.98 2.55 18.03
CA ALA A 424 -0.74 3.45 19.15
C ALA A 424 0.73 3.90 19.19
N VAL A 425 0.92 5.20 19.45
CA VAL A 425 2.22 5.85 19.55
C VAL A 425 2.35 6.58 20.87
N ARG A 426 3.59 6.75 21.38
CA ARG A 426 3.85 7.52 22.60
C ARG A 426 3.89 9.01 22.28
N GLY A 427 3.14 9.82 23.02
CA GLY A 427 3.09 11.28 22.84
C GLY A 427 2.01 11.76 21.87
N ASP A 428 2.15 12.99 21.37
CA ASP A 428 1.18 13.67 20.52
C ASP A 428 1.72 13.90 19.10
N PRO A 429 1.30 13.08 18.11
CA PRO A 429 1.78 13.21 16.73
C PRO A 429 1.28 14.49 16.02
N LEU A 430 0.33 15.23 16.62
CA LEU A 430 -0.07 16.54 16.12
C LEU A 430 0.91 17.64 16.54
N ALA A 431 1.67 17.43 17.62
CA ALA A 431 2.72 18.33 18.07
C ALA A 431 4.08 17.96 17.48
N ASP A 432 4.33 16.67 17.28
CA ASP A 432 5.59 16.14 16.73
C ASP A 432 5.29 14.93 15.82
N ALA A 433 5.37 15.13 14.52
CA ALA A 433 5.10 14.09 13.52
C ALA A 433 6.20 13.01 13.46
N GLU A 434 7.41 13.26 14.03
CA GLU A 434 8.47 12.23 14.11
C GLU A 434 8.09 11.03 14.94
N ILE A 435 7.17 11.21 15.90
CA ILE A 435 6.63 10.13 16.74
C ILE A 435 6.06 8.96 15.90
N LEU A 436 5.54 9.24 14.70
CA LEU A 436 5.00 8.24 13.79
C LEU A 436 6.06 7.30 13.17
N ARG A 437 7.34 7.53 13.43
CA ARG A 437 8.44 6.62 13.07
C ARG A 437 8.47 5.39 13.99
N ASP A 438 7.94 5.51 15.22
CA ASP A 438 8.00 4.45 16.24
C ASP A 438 6.60 4.10 16.74
N VAL A 439 5.97 3.16 16.04
CA VAL A 439 4.65 2.66 16.39
C VAL A 439 4.80 1.57 17.45
N ALA A 440 4.31 1.83 18.66
CA ALA A 440 4.43 0.92 19.80
C ALA A 440 3.42 -0.24 19.76
N VAL A 441 2.21 0.02 19.26
CA VAL A 441 1.15 -1.00 19.19
C VAL A 441 0.55 -1.01 17.77
N VAL A 442 0.35 -2.20 17.23
CA VAL A 442 -0.38 -2.43 15.98
C VAL A 442 -1.48 -3.43 16.23
N MET A 443 -2.72 -3.04 15.95
CA MET A 443 -3.88 -3.92 15.92
C MET A 443 -4.43 -3.99 14.50
N GLN A 444 -4.71 -5.20 14.03
CA GLN A 444 -5.35 -5.42 12.73
C GLN A 444 -6.55 -6.36 12.91
N ALA A 445 -7.71 -5.96 12.41
CA ALA A 445 -8.96 -6.71 12.55
C ALA A 445 -9.28 -7.13 14.00
N GLY A 446 -8.99 -6.26 14.99
CA GLY A 446 -9.24 -6.50 16.39
C GLY A 446 -8.20 -7.36 17.11
N ILE A 447 -7.14 -7.77 16.43
CA ILE A 447 -6.07 -8.61 16.98
C ILE A 447 -4.79 -7.77 17.14
N ILE A 448 -4.17 -7.81 18.30
CA ILE A 448 -2.85 -7.21 18.52
C ILE A 448 -1.80 -8.00 17.75
N ILE A 449 -1.12 -7.33 16.82
CA ILE A 449 -0.03 -7.89 16.00
C ILE A 449 1.34 -7.54 16.59
N LYS A 450 1.47 -6.36 17.17
CA LYS A 450 2.67 -5.86 17.84
C LYS A 450 2.27 -5.11 19.11
N THR A 451 3.01 -5.30 20.19
CA THR A 451 2.90 -4.47 21.38
C THR A 451 4.27 -4.29 22.04
N ASP A 452 4.65 -3.02 22.24
CA ASP A 452 5.76 -2.58 23.08
C ASP A 452 5.19 -1.87 24.35
N ALA A 453 3.87 -1.93 24.56
CA ALA A 453 3.26 -1.56 25.83
C ALA A 453 3.68 -2.59 26.87
N ALA A 454 4.16 -2.15 28.04
CA ALA A 454 4.40 -3.06 29.16
C ALA A 454 3.06 -3.68 29.60
N ASP A 455 3.07 -4.99 29.84
CA ASP A 455 1.92 -5.74 30.38
C ASP A 455 1.50 -5.21 31.76
#